data_4ad2c60fd03874efbcf6996816cac009
#
_entry.id   4ad2c60fd03874efbcf6996816cac009
#
_cell.length_a   1.000
_cell.length_b   1.000
_cell.length_c   1.000
_cell.angle_alpha   90.00
_cell.angle_beta   90.00
_cell.angle_gamma   90.00
#
_symmetry.space_group_name_H-M   'P 1'
#
loop_
_entity.id
_entity.type
_entity.pdbx_description
1 polymer ?
#
loop_
_entity_poly.entity_id
_entity_poly.type
_entity_poly.pdbx_seq_one_letter_code
_entity_poly.pdbx_strand_id
1 'polypeptide(L)'
;MKVLWFEFTLALRRLARRRTQNGLMLVTFAVSVTLSLLSWTLFHTVFLSQPAFDPKGDYLVMTYDDGKPGAVRHSTWGEMEAIKAGQTVFSDFVEVGLYSSVFIRTPDGAERSLTAYISARALQLTGAQPLIGRLFTPEEDVYKSTPAALLSQRMWEQSYGSDPDIVGKTVEVSGDPVTIVGVLPHDYQFPNDQDLWLSMGQPYDHPKWPVRDALVKLKPGITKERAEQDIQIMLNGLGADTPAIKNDLRPALVPYRDVYLYSSIKVSAMILFGLSMVFLMVSCANAANLLLIDFLGRRSEVASTLALGIPRSAAVRGLCFQVGLIAVATALFSIALLPVAGPLLYSGIKIVNGPYWMRYAFEWSYVGVAFGLAGIIALVTLVAPIIYLLWVNPEQVVRDHASANRGTGRAAWRRILLTGQIAMLTVLGICSGLLVNSSFNVGESNWGVFSGSGFSRQDQQSRHELYLRTATT
;
A
#
# COMPACT_ATOMS: atom_id res chain seq x y z
N MET A 1 -29.81 -16.08 31.32
CA MET A 1 -28.67 -16.94 30.88
C MET A 1 -29.12 -18.25 30.25
N LYS A 2 -29.98 -19.08 30.88
CA LYS A 2 -30.40 -20.40 30.34
C LYS A 2 -31.07 -20.32 28.95
N VAL A 3 -31.90 -19.32 28.68
CA VAL A 3 -32.59 -19.14 27.38
C VAL A 3 -31.59 -18.81 26.28
N LEU A 4 -30.63 -17.92 26.52
CA LEU A 4 -29.58 -17.56 25.54
C LEU A 4 -28.68 -18.76 25.23
N TRP A 5 -28.33 -19.55 26.22
CA TRP A 5 -27.52 -20.77 26.02
C TRP A 5 -28.26 -21.83 25.20
N PHE A 6 -29.57 -21.96 25.45
CA PHE A 6 -30.42 -22.86 24.66
C PHE A 6 -30.53 -22.40 23.19
N GLU A 7 -30.76 -21.09 22.95
CA GLU A 7 -30.81 -20.53 21.59
C GLU A 7 -29.47 -20.68 20.85
N PHE A 8 -28.34 -20.48 21.53
CA PHE A 8 -27.00 -20.70 21.01
C PHE A 8 -26.77 -22.16 20.62
N THR A 9 -27.09 -23.13 21.47
CA THR A 9 -26.94 -24.55 21.17
C THR A 9 -27.86 -24.98 20.02
N LEU A 10 -29.06 -24.41 19.94
CA LEU A 10 -29.99 -24.65 18.84
C LEU A 10 -29.43 -24.07 17.50
N ALA A 11 -28.84 -22.87 17.52
CA ALA A 11 -28.20 -22.27 16.36
C ALA A 11 -27.04 -23.15 15.86
N LEU A 12 -26.18 -23.63 16.76
CA LEU A 12 -25.08 -24.54 16.40
C LEU A 12 -25.60 -25.86 15.76
N ARG A 13 -26.66 -26.46 16.30
CA ARG A 13 -27.29 -27.66 15.72
C ARG A 13 -27.88 -27.37 14.33
N ARG A 14 -28.48 -26.20 14.12
CA ARG A 14 -28.99 -25.76 12.82
C ARG A 14 -27.86 -25.56 11.81
N LEU A 15 -26.75 -24.96 12.23
CA LEU A 15 -25.54 -24.82 11.39
C LEU A 15 -24.99 -26.18 10.97
N ALA A 16 -24.91 -27.13 11.92
CA ALA A 16 -24.41 -28.49 11.65
C ALA A 16 -25.33 -29.31 10.73
N ARG A 17 -26.65 -29.05 10.73
CA ARG A 17 -27.63 -29.79 9.91
C ARG A 17 -27.58 -29.42 8.43
N ARG A 18 -27.16 -28.17 8.09
CA ARG A 18 -27.03 -27.65 6.71
C ARG A 18 -25.60 -27.25 6.38
N ARG A 19 -24.69 -28.20 6.54
CA ARG A 19 -23.22 -27.98 6.39
C ARG A 19 -22.84 -27.35 5.07
N THR A 20 -23.41 -27.80 3.95
CA THR A 20 -23.07 -27.30 2.61
C THR A 20 -23.48 -25.84 2.40
N GLN A 21 -24.71 -25.47 2.77
CA GLN A 21 -25.20 -24.10 2.61
C GLN A 21 -24.47 -23.12 3.52
N ASN A 22 -24.35 -23.45 4.82
CA ASN A 22 -23.67 -22.60 5.80
C ASN A 22 -22.16 -22.55 5.52
N GLY A 23 -21.55 -23.63 5.06
CA GLY A 23 -20.16 -23.66 4.60
C GLY A 23 -19.92 -22.77 3.39
N LEU A 24 -20.82 -22.80 2.41
CA LEU A 24 -20.74 -21.89 1.25
C LEU A 24 -20.84 -20.41 1.67
N MET A 25 -21.77 -20.08 2.57
CA MET A 25 -21.91 -18.74 3.12
C MET A 25 -20.64 -18.31 3.88
N LEU A 26 -20.07 -19.19 4.70
CA LEU A 26 -18.84 -18.91 5.45
C LEU A 26 -17.68 -18.62 4.47
N VAL A 27 -17.49 -19.48 3.46
CA VAL A 27 -16.41 -19.30 2.49
C VAL A 27 -16.57 -18.00 1.69
N THR A 28 -17.78 -17.71 1.19
CA THR A 28 -18.02 -16.47 0.41
C THR A 28 -17.82 -15.22 1.27
N PHE A 29 -18.28 -15.23 2.51
CA PHE A 29 -18.07 -14.13 3.44
C PHE A 29 -16.59 -13.99 3.82
N ALA A 30 -15.91 -15.10 4.11
CA ALA A 30 -14.50 -15.08 4.47
C ALA A 30 -13.63 -14.51 3.35
N VAL A 31 -13.86 -14.93 2.11
CA VAL A 31 -13.16 -14.36 0.95
C VAL A 31 -13.47 -12.86 0.82
N SER A 32 -14.74 -12.46 0.94
CA SER A 32 -15.14 -11.04 0.80
C SER A 32 -14.53 -10.16 1.90
N VAL A 33 -14.56 -10.61 3.15
CA VAL A 33 -13.98 -9.86 4.28
C VAL A 33 -12.47 -9.81 4.16
N THR A 34 -11.80 -10.92 3.76
CA THR A 34 -10.36 -10.93 3.57
C THR A 34 -9.92 -9.97 2.47
N LEU A 35 -10.59 -9.97 1.31
CA LEU A 35 -10.32 -9.03 0.23
C LEU A 35 -10.56 -7.58 0.67
N SER A 36 -11.63 -7.32 1.42
CA SER A 36 -11.93 -5.98 1.93
C SER A 36 -10.92 -5.53 2.97
N LEU A 37 -10.44 -6.43 3.83
CA LEU A 37 -9.36 -6.15 4.77
C LEU A 37 -8.04 -5.86 4.07
N LEU A 38 -7.65 -6.65 3.08
CA LEU A 38 -6.44 -6.42 2.29
C LEU A 38 -6.51 -5.08 1.56
N SER A 39 -7.65 -4.76 0.97
CA SER A 39 -7.87 -3.45 0.33
C SER A 39 -7.85 -2.31 1.34
N TRP A 40 -8.40 -2.52 2.54
CA TRP A 40 -8.34 -1.56 3.64
C TRP A 40 -6.91 -1.34 4.13
N THR A 41 -6.10 -2.41 4.32
CA THR A 41 -4.71 -2.26 4.74
C THR A 41 -3.92 -1.44 3.72
N LEU A 42 -4.10 -1.70 2.42
CA LEU A 42 -3.48 -0.92 1.36
C LEU A 42 -3.97 0.54 1.37
N PHE A 43 -5.28 0.76 1.45
CA PHE A 43 -5.86 2.10 1.53
C PHE A 43 -5.33 2.86 2.76
N HIS A 44 -5.29 2.23 3.93
CA HIS A 44 -4.74 2.80 5.15
C HIS A 44 -3.28 3.19 4.97
N THR A 45 -2.45 2.31 4.43
CA THR A 45 -1.02 2.56 4.18
C THR A 45 -0.81 3.70 3.19
N VAL A 46 -1.62 3.77 2.13
CA VAL A 46 -1.49 4.79 1.08
C VAL A 46 -2.02 6.16 1.54
N PHE A 47 -3.15 6.20 2.29
CA PHE A 47 -3.82 7.47 2.57
C PHE A 47 -3.72 7.95 4.02
N LEU A 48 -3.50 7.06 4.97
CA LEU A 48 -3.57 7.38 6.41
C LEU A 48 -2.23 7.18 7.14
N SER A 49 -1.39 6.26 6.69
CA SER A 49 -0.09 6.02 7.34
C SER A 49 0.91 7.12 7.02
N GLN A 50 1.70 7.48 8.01
CA GLN A 50 2.85 8.36 7.87
C GLN A 50 4.14 7.54 7.99
N PRO A 51 5.26 7.99 7.37
CA PRO A 51 6.57 7.39 7.59
C PRO A 51 6.94 7.40 9.08
N ALA A 52 7.62 6.35 9.55
CA ALA A 52 7.97 6.21 10.97
C ALA A 52 8.83 7.37 11.50
N PHE A 53 9.68 7.97 10.65
CA PHE A 53 10.52 9.11 11.02
C PHE A 53 9.75 10.43 11.10
N ASP A 54 8.56 10.50 10.49
CA ASP A 54 7.73 11.72 10.44
C ASP A 54 6.27 11.41 10.77
N PRO A 55 5.96 11.01 12.00
CA PRO A 55 4.60 10.61 12.41
C PRO A 55 3.60 11.79 12.39
N LYS A 56 4.08 13.02 12.37
CA LYS A 56 3.25 14.23 12.32
C LYS A 56 3.07 14.80 10.91
N GLY A 57 3.89 14.37 9.94
CA GLY A 57 3.90 14.93 8.59
C GLY A 57 4.51 16.33 8.53
N ASP A 58 5.47 16.62 9.41
CA ASP A 58 6.14 17.93 9.50
C ASP A 58 7.21 18.14 8.41
N TYR A 59 7.72 17.03 7.83
CA TYR A 59 8.75 17.09 6.80
C TYR A 59 8.15 17.22 5.41
N LEU A 60 8.68 18.20 4.69
CA LEU A 60 8.37 18.47 3.29
C LEU A 60 9.58 18.13 2.42
N VAL A 61 9.35 17.68 1.21
CA VAL A 61 10.38 17.54 0.20
C VAL A 61 10.47 18.84 -0.58
N MET A 62 11.66 19.39 -0.66
CA MET A 62 11.96 20.52 -1.52
C MET A 62 12.18 20.02 -2.95
N THR A 63 11.33 20.43 -3.84
CA THR A 63 11.31 20.05 -5.25
C THR A 63 11.02 21.27 -6.12
N TYR A 64 10.96 21.08 -7.43
CA TYR A 64 10.53 22.14 -8.36
C TYR A 64 9.28 21.72 -9.12
N ASP A 65 8.40 22.68 -9.33
CA ASP A 65 7.23 22.59 -10.19
C ASP A 65 7.57 23.19 -11.56
N ASP A 66 7.37 22.42 -12.63
CA ASP A 66 7.52 22.85 -14.03
C ASP A 66 6.18 23.18 -14.69
N GLY A 67 5.10 23.28 -13.90
CA GLY A 67 3.73 23.55 -14.37
C GLY A 67 3.04 22.32 -15.01
N LYS A 68 3.68 21.15 -15.03
CA LYS A 68 3.09 19.92 -15.54
C LYS A 68 2.57 19.04 -14.41
N PRO A 69 1.34 18.54 -14.48
CA PRO A 69 0.78 17.70 -13.43
C PRO A 69 1.64 16.47 -13.13
N GLY A 70 2.09 16.34 -11.88
CA GLY A 70 2.84 15.18 -11.40
C GLY A 70 4.32 15.14 -11.78
N ALA A 71 4.87 16.19 -12.42
CA ALA A 71 6.30 16.28 -12.66
C ALA A 71 6.99 16.81 -11.40
N VAL A 72 7.90 16.01 -10.86
CA VAL A 72 8.82 16.40 -9.80
C VAL A 72 10.19 16.63 -10.43
N ARG A 73 10.75 17.83 -10.24
CA ARG A 73 12.09 18.16 -10.67
C ARG A 73 12.98 18.30 -9.45
N HIS A 74 14.17 17.76 -9.53
CA HIS A 74 15.12 17.72 -8.44
C HIS A 74 16.13 18.85 -8.54
N SER A 75 16.70 19.25 -7.39
CA SER A 75 17.73 20.29 -7.34
C SER A 75 19.08 19.77 -7.81
N THR A 76 19.87 20.65 -8.40
CA THR A 76 21.30 20.39 -8.61
C THR A 76 22.07 20.54 -7.30
N TRP A 77 23.29 19.96 -7.27
CA TRP A 77 24.13 20.09 -6.08
C TRP A 77 24.43 21.55 -5.73
N GLY A 78 24.75 22.39 -6.70
CA GLY A 78 25.05 23.82 -6.48
C GLY A 78 23.85 24.61 -5.99
N GLU A 79 22.65 24.35 -6.49
CA GLU A 79 21.41 24.96 -6.02
C GLU A 79 21.14 24.54 -4.56
N MET A 80 21.30 23.27 -4.23
CA MET A 80 21.08 22.73 -2.91
C MET A 80 22.00 23.34 -1.86
N GLU A 81 23.32 23.39 -2.15
CA GLU A 81 24.31 24.01 -1.28
C GLU A 81 24.04 25.52 -1.04
N ALA A 82 23.70 26.24 -2.10
CA ALA A 82 23.37 27.65 -1.98
C ALA A 82 22.13 27.89 -1.11
N ILE A 83 21.08 27.08 -1.31
CA ILE A 83 19.87 27.16 -0.48
C ILE A 83 20.20 26.79 0.96
N LYS A 84 20.95 25.71 1.20
CA LYS A 84 21.37 25.25 2.53
C LYS A 84 22.16 26.33 3.28
N ALA A 85 23.10 27.02 2.60
CA ALA A 85 23.92 28.05 3.19
C ALA A 85 23.14 29.34 3.47
N GLY A 86 22.18 29.71 2.61
CA GLY A 86 21.46 31.00 2.70
C GLY A 86 20.11 30.94 3.41
N GLN A 87 19.55 29.75 3.67
CA GLN A 87 18.19 29.62 4.18
C GLN A 87 18.07 30.02 5.66
N THR A 88 16.99 30.69 6.00
CA THR A 88 16.62 31.09 7.37
C THR A 88 15.25 30.55 7.81
N VAL A 89 14.54 29.88 6.92
CA VAL A 89 13.15 29.46 7.09
C VAL A 89 12.98 28.04 7.61
N PHE A 90 14.01 27.20 7.49
CA PHE A 90 13.97 25.81 7.94
C PHE A 90 14.59 25.64 9.32
N SER A 91 13.96 24.78 10.13
CA SER A 91 14.50 24.32 11.43
C SER A 91 15.34 23.05 11.27
N ASP A 92 15.08 22.24 10.24
CA ASP A 92 15.89 21.08 9.86
C ASP A 92 16.00 21.02 8.34
N PHE A 93 17.18 20.58 7.86
CA PHE A 93 17.50 20.48 6.44
C PHE A 93 18.31 19.19 6.22
N VAL A 94 17.70 18.22 5.57
CA VAL A 94 18.23 16.86 5.47
C VAL A 94 18.33 16.47 3.99
N GLU A 95 19.55 16.28 3.51
CA GLU A 95 19.79 15.93 2.12
C GLU A 95 19.59 14.44 1.88
N VAL A 96 18.88 14.12 0.81
CA VAL A 96 18.67 12.76 0.32
C VAL A 96 18.87 12.80 -1.20
N GLY A 97 19.78 12.00 -1.68
CA GLY A 97 20.01 11.86 -3.12
C GLY A 97 19.00 10.92 -3.75
N LEU A 98 18.89 11.07 -5.08
CA LEU A 98 18.03 10.20 -5.87
C LEU A 98 18.55 8.78 -5.94
N TYR A 99 17.62 7.88 -6.22
CA TYR A 99 17.96 6.51 -6.57
C TYR A 99 18.70 6.49 -7.90
N SER A 100 19.74 5.69 -7.94
CA SER A 100 20.37 5.33 -9.19
C SER A 100 20.65 3.83 -9.22
N SER A 101 20.86 3.29 -10.41
CA SER A 101 21.43 1.97 -10.56
C SER A 101 22.91 2.12 -10.78
N VAL A 102 23.71 1.50 -9.93
CA VAL A 102 25.16 1.45 -10.05
C VAL A 102 25.60 0.02 -10.31
N PHE A 103 26.80 -0.16 -10.84
CA PHE A 103 27.46 -1.45 -10.89
C PHE A 103 28.42 -1.53 -9.72
N ILE A 104 28.27 -2.52 -8.87
CA ILE A 104 29.20 -2.82 -7.77
C ILE A 104 29.97 -4.08 -8.13
N ARG A 105 31.29 -4.04 -7.89
CA ARG A 105 32.13 -5.22 -8.07
C ARG A 105 32.05 -6.09 -6.83
N THR A 106 31.51 -7.28 -6.99
CA THR A 106 31.43 -8.33 -5.99
C THR A 106 32.48 -9.42 -6.28
N PRO A 107 32.76 -10.34 -5.36
CA PRO A 107 33.65 -11.48 -5.61
C PRO A 107 33.23 -12.32 -6.82
N ASP A 108 31.92 -12.41 -7.11
CA ASP A 108 31.37 -13.19 -8.20
C ASP A 108 31.29 -12.43 -9.53
N GLY A 109 31.64 -11.14 -9.56
CA GLY A 109 31.62 -10.28 -10.76
C GLY A 109 30.98 -8.94 -10.54
N ALA A 110 30.62 -8.25 -11.62
CA ALA A 110 29.92 -6.98 -11.55
C ALA A 110 28.41 -7.21 -11.43
N GLU A 111 27.81 -6.69 -10.37
CA GLU A 111 26.37 -6.77 -10.09
C GLU A 111 25.73 -5.39 -10.21
N ARG A 112 24.53 -5.33 -10.81
CA ARG A 112 23.73 -4.11 -10.85
C ARG A 112 22.97 -3.96 -9.55
N SER A 113 23.22 -2.89 -8.81
CA SER A 113 22.59 -2.60 -7.52
C SER A 113 21.76 -1.33 -7.56
N LEU A 114 20.64 -1.35 -6.86
CA LEU A 114 19.87 -0.13 -6.56
C LEU A 114 20.56 0.60 -5.42
N THR A 115 20.89 1.87 -5.65
CA THR A 115 21.58 2.69 -4.66
C THR A 115 20.84 3.99 -4.37
N ALA A 116 21.03 4.51 -3.16
CA ALA A 116 20.61 5.85 -2.79
C ALA A 116 21.79 6.61 -2.20
N TYR A 117 21.89 7.89 -2.53
CA TYR A 117 22.78 8.80 -1.83
C TYR A 117 22.06 9.33 -0.60
N ILE A 118 22.71 9.27 0.56
CA ILE A 118 22.06 9.64 1.82
C ILE A 118 23.06 10.34 2.75
N SER A 119 22.63 11.43 3.37
CA SER A 119 23.44 12.14 4.34
C SER A 119 23.46 11.42 5.70
N ALA A 120 24.52 11.66 6.48
CA ALA A 120 24.61 11.21 7.86
C ALA A 120 23.41 11.67 8.69
N ARG A 121 22.92 12.90 8.42
CA ARG A 121 21.73 13.46 9.08
C ARG A 121 20.47 12.67 8.72
N ALA A 122 20.32 12.22 7.47
CA ALA A 122 19.16 11.43 7.04
C ALA A 122 19.14 10.05 7.71
N LEU A 123 20.30 9.40 7.86
CA LEU A 123 20.41 8.14 8.60
C LEU A 123 20.00 8.30 10.06
N GLN A 124 20.41 9.39 10.71
CA GLN A 124 20.01 9.69 12.10
C GLN A 124 18.51 9.97 12.21
N LEU A 125 17.96 10.78 11.29
CA LEU A 125 16.52 11.11 11.26
C LEU A 125 15.67 9.89 11.12
N THR A 126 16.06 8.96 10.25
CA THR A 126 15.30 7.73 9.95
C THR A 126 15.57 6.60 10.97
N GLY A 127 16.42 6.85 11.98
CA GLY A 127 16.70 5.88 13.04
C GLY A 127 17.52 4.68 12.58
N ALA A 128 18.36 4.85 11.55
CA ALA A 128 19.24 3.79 11.07
C ALA A 128 20.14 3.27 12.20
N GLN A 129 20.27 1.95 12.29
CA GLN A 129 21.18 1.27 13.23
C GLN A 129 21.97 0.23 12.44
N PRO A 130 23.30 0.27 12.40
CA PRO A 130 24.08 -0.72 11.67
C PRO A 130 24.12 -2.06 12.40
N LEU A 131 24.09 -3.17 11.67
CA LEU A 131 24.34 -4.52 12.20
C LEU A 131 25.80 -4.69 12.58
N ILE A 132 26.71 -4.24 11.70
CA ILE A 132 28.16 -4.21 11.88
C ILE A 132 28.70 -2.90 11.33
N GLY A 133 29.83 -2.45 11.89
CA GLY A 133 30.45 -1.19 11.48
C GLY A 133 29.79 0.05 12.09
N ARG A 134 29.72 1.14 11.29
CA ARG A 134 29.19 2.44 11.70
C ARG A 134 28.34 3.06 10.60
N LEU A 135 27.59 4.10 10.95
CA LEU A 135 26.92 4.98 9.98
C LEU A 135 27.90 6.00 9.39
N PHE A 136 27.44 6.75 8.38
CA PHE A 136 28.18 7.88 7.82
C PHE A 136 28.41 8.97 8.87
N THR A 137 29.55 9.66 8.72
CA THR A 137 29.86 10.86 9.51
C THR A 137 29.55 12.12 8.68
N PRO A 138 29.36 13.29 9.32
CA PRO A 138 29.13 14.55 8.58
C PRO A 138 30.28 14.93 7.64
N GLU A 139 31.51 14.49 7.93
CA GLU A 139 32.69 14.73 7.09
C GLU A 139 32.60 13.97 5.76
N GLU A 140 31.90 12.82 5.73
CA GLU A 140 31.69 12.03 4.52
C GLU A 140 30.58 12.61 3.62
N ASP A 141 29.82 13.60 4.11
CA ASP A 141 28.84 14.35 3.32
C ASP A 141 29.45 15.56 2.58
N VAL A 142 30.69 15.94 2.91
CA VAL A 142 31.37 17.07 2.30
C VAL A 142 31.82 16.69 0.88
N TYR A 143 31.59 17.57 -0.09
CA TYR A 143 31.96 17.36 -1.48
C TYR A 143 33.45 16.98 -1.63
N LYS A 144 33.70 15.92 -2.42
CA LYS A 144 35.02 15.30 -2.61
C LYS A 144 35.62 14.68 -1.35
N SER A 145 34.82 14.35 -0.35
CA SER A 145 35.26 13.51 0.75
C SER A 145 35.56 12.08 0.30
N THR A 146 36.17 11.29 1.17
CA THR A 146 36.41 9.87 0.91
C THR A 146 35.09 9.14 0.73
N PRO A 147 34.85 8.48 -0.41
CA PRO A 147 33.63 7.78 -0.67
C PRO A 147 33.37 6.66 0.33
N ALA A 148 32.19 6.67 0.95
CA ALA A 148 31.77 5.66 1.92
C ALA A 148 30.47 4.99 1.47
N ALA A 149 30.35 3.70 1.79
CA ALA A 149 29.18 2.88 1.49
C ALA A 149 28.66 2.13 2.70
N LEU A 150 27.33 1.96 2.74
CA LEU A 150 26.63 1.03 3.61
C LEU A 150 25.97 -0.03 2.74
N LEU A 151 26.14 -1.30 3.08
CA LEU A 151 25.49 -2.42 2.40
C LEU A 151 24.15 -2.75 3.08
N SER A 152 23.20 -3.27 2.31
CA SER A 152 22.06 -3.98 2.89
C SER A 152 22.51 -5.34 3.44
N GLN A 153 21.86 -5.82 4.48
CA GLN A 153 22.08 -7.18 4.98
C GLN A 153 21.90 -8.21 3.85
N ARG A 154 20.93 -8.01 2.96
CA ARG A 154 20.69 -8.88 1.80
C ARG A 154 21.94 -8.97 0.91
N MET A 155 22.51 -7.85 0.50
CA MET A 155 23.70 -7.80 -0.35
C MET A 155 24.91 -8.39 0.36
N TRP A 156 25.08 -8.09 1.64
CA TRP A 156 26.15 -8.65 2.46
C TRP A 156 26.07 -10.19 2.54
N GLU A 157 24.88 -10.76 2.74
CA GLU A 157 24.68 -12.21 2.80
C GLU A 157 24.84 -12.88 1.44
N GLN A 158 24.22 -12.31 0.38
CA GLN A 158 24.16 -12.94 -0.93
C GLN A 158 25.41 -12.76 -1.77
N SER A 159 25.98 -11.54 -1.78
CA SER A 159 27.10 -11.20 -2.67
C SER A 159 28.45 -11.24 -1.96
N TYR A 160 28.48 -11.17 -0.61
CA TYR A 160 29.72 -11.18 0.18
C TYR A 160 29.78 -12.32 1.22
N GLY A 161 28.83 -13.28 1.17
CA GLY A 161 28.85 -14.49 2.00
C GLY A 161 28.85 -14.24 3.52
N SER A 162 28.25 -13.12 3.95
CA SER A 162 28.25 -12.70 5.38
C SER A 162 29.65 -12.53 5.99
N ASP A 163 30.61 -12.08 5.18
CA ASP A 163 31.98 -11.85 5.63
C ASP A 163 32.03 -10.81 6.77
N PRO A 164 32.43 -11.18 7.99
CA PRO A 164 32.49 -10.25 9.13
C PRO A 164 33.55 -9.14 8.96
N ASP A 165 34.57 -9.38 8.13
CA ASP A 165 35.67 -8.45 7.86
C ASP A 165 35.38 -7.54 6.64
N ILE A 166 34.11 -7.42 6.23
CA ILE A 166 33.70 -6.58 5.07
C ILE A 166 33.86 -5.08 5.38
N VAL A 167 33.74 -4.69 6.66
CA VAL A 167 33.90 -3.30 7.08
C VAL A 167 35.35 -2.85 6.93
N GLY A 168 35.58 -1.72 6.27
CA GLY A 168 36.89 -1.19 5.94
C GLY A 168 37.43 -1.67 4.59
N LYS A 169 36.80 -2.64 3.93
CA LYS A 169 37.20 -3.04 2.56
C LYS A 169 36.75 -1.99 1.55
N THR A 170 37.59 -1.81 0.53
CA THR A 170 37.28 -0.96 -0.61
C THR A 170 36.73 -1.83 -1.72
N VAL A 171 35.59 -1.43 -2.26
CA VAL A 171 34.92 -2.04 -3.43
C VAL A 171 34.80 -1.02 -4.54
N GLU A 172 34.73 -1.50 -5.77
CA GLU A 172 34.56 -0.64 -6.93
C GLU A 172 33.05 -0.45 -7.19
N VAL A 173 32.60 0.80 -7.20
CA VAL A 173 31.22 1.18 -7.51
C VAL A 173 31.24 2.08 -8.74
N SER A 174 30.73 1.57 -9.87
CA SER A 174 30.74 2.27 -11.17
C SER A 174 32.11 2.82 -11.61
N GLY A 175 33.20 2.11 -11.23
CA GLY A 175 34.57 2.49 -11.55
C GLY A 175 35.30 3.26 -10.45
N ASP A 176 34.60 3.75 -9.42
CA ASP A 176 35.18 4.50 -8.31
C ASP A 176 35.42 3.61 -7.08
N PRO A 177 36.57 3.75 -6.38
CA PRO A 177 36.85 3.03 -5.16
C PRO A 177 36.05 3.63 -4.00
N VAL A 178 35.26 2.78 -3.31
CA VAL A 178 34.36 3.16 -2.21
C VAL A 178 34.62 2.26 -1.01
N THR A 179 34.74 2.82 0.17
CA THR A 179 34.99 2.06 1.41
C THR A 179 33.67 1.66 2.07
N ILE A 180 33.49 0.36 2.34
CA ILE A 180 32.35 -0.14 3.10
C ILE A 180 32.58 0.20 4.58
N VAL A 181 31.67 0.98 5.18
CA VAL A 181 31.77 1.42 6.59
C VAL A 181 30.81 0.70 7.51
N GLY A 182 29.81 0.00 6.96
CA GLY A 182 28.88 -0.79 7.76
C GLY A 182 27.83 -1.53 6.92
N VAL A 183 27.00 -2.30 7.60
CA VAL A 183 25.88 -3.06 7.04
C VAL A 183 24.61 -2.68 7.77
N LEU A 184 23.55 -2.34 7.03
CA LEU A 184 22.24 -2.01 7.58
C LEU A 184 21.34 -3.25 7.62
N PRO A 185 20.48 -3.38 8.64
CA PRO A 185 19.60 -4.54 8.81
C PRO A 185 18.56 -4.63 7.70
N HIS A 186 18.00 -5.81 7.53
CA HIS A 186 17.02 -6.14 6.47
C HIS A 186 15.75 -5.27 6.53
N ASP A 187 15.40 -4.76 7.70
CA ASP A 187 14.21 -3.90 7.90
C ASP A 187 14.47 -2.42 7.61
N TYR A 188 15.74 -1.99 7.43
CA TYR A 188 16.05 -0.65 6.99
C TYR A 188 16.01 -0.55 5.46
N GLN A 189 15.09 0.22 4.91
CA GLN A 189 14.88 0.36 3.46
C GLN A 189 14.63 1.80 3.01
N PHE A 190 14.99 2.80 3.85
CA PHE A 190 14.86 4.20 3.46
C PHE A 190 15.90 4.57 2.38
N PRO A 191 15.54 5.32 1.35
CA PRO A 191 14.22 5.85 1.00
C PRO A 191 13.34 4.84 0.23
N ASN A 192 13.90 3.74 -0.29
CA ASN A 192 13.25 2.60 -0.92
C ASN A 192 14.01 1.30 -0.60
N ASP A 193 13.71 0.19 -1.30
CA ASP A 193 14.36 -1.11 -1.13
C ASP A 193 15.74 -1.11 -1.80
N GLN A 194 16.71 -0.40 -1.21
CA GLN A 194 18.09 -0.30 -1.68
C GLN A 194 18.93 -1.47 -1.22
N ASP A 195 19.94 -1.79 -2.04
CA ASP A 195 21.02 -2.72 -1.67
C ASP A 195 22.26 -1.99 -1.18
N LEU A 196 22.41 -0.73 -1.56
CA LEU A 196 23.59 0.08 -1.31
C LEU A 196 23.20 1.51 -0.97
N TRP A 197 23.81 2.09 0.04
CA TRP A 197 23.76 3.52 0.32
C TRP A 197 25.15 4.10 0.19
N LEU A 198 25.24 5.26 -0.45
CA LEU A 198 26.47 6.00 -0.64
C LEU A 198 26.39 7.34 0.09
N SER A 199 27.52 7.79 0.64
CA SER A 199 27.61 9.10 1.30
C SER A 199 27.40 10.23 0.28
N MET A 200 26.93 11.41 0.75
CA MET A 200 26.61 12.54 -0.10
C MET A 200 27.84 13.21 -0.71
N GLY A 201 29.01 13.03 -0.13
CA GLY A 201 30.25 13.69 -0.59
C GLY A 201 30.89 13.12 -1.85
N GLN A 202 30.29 12.10 -2.45
CA GLN A 202 30.79 11.44 -3.65
C GLN A 202 30.97 12.42 -4.83
N PRO A 203 32.08 12.38 -5.54
CA PRO A 203 32.33 13.24 -6.67
C PRO A 203 31.62 12.76 -7.95
N TYR A 204 30.31 12.88 -8.02
CA TYR A 204 29.67 12.89 -9.33
C TYR A 204 29.88 14.27 -9.94
N ASP A 205 30.84 14.38 -10.77
CA ASP A 205 31.46 15.61 -11.26
C ASP A 205 30.60 16.41 -12.25
N HIS A 206 29.29 16.53 -12.00
CA HIS A 206 28.49 17.43 -12.79
C HIS A 206 27.57 18.31 -11.92
N PRO A 207 28.00 19.57 -11.62
CA PRO A 207 27.21 20.50 -10.81
C PRO A 207 25.86 20.89 -11.43
N LYS A 208 25.56 20.41 -12.63
CA LYS A 208 24.33 20.69 -13.38
C LYS A 208 23.32 19.52 -13.39
N TRP A 209 23.66 18.38 -12.78
CA TRP A 209 22.72 17.25 -12.75
C TRP A 209 21.77 17.34 -11.58
N PRO A 210 20.45 17.12 -11.79
CA PRO A 210 19.50 17.03 -10.72
C PRO A 210 19.73 15.72 -9.97
N VAL A 211 20.34 15.79 -8.78
CA VAL A 211 20.76 14.58 -8.03
C VAL A 211 20.22 14.56 -6.63
N ARG A 212 19.62 15.66 -6.13
CA ARG A 212 19.34 15.79 -4.71
C ARG A 212 17.95 16.32 -4.40
N ASP A 213 17.33 15.72 -3.41
CA ASP A 213 16.18 16.25 -2.69
C ASP A 213 16.59 16.68 -1.30
N ALA A 214 15.89 17.62 -0.72
CA ALA A 214 16.00 17.93 0.69
C ALA A 214 14.69 17.64 1.40
N LEU A 215 14.78 16.92 2.51
CA LEU A 215 13.72 16.87 3.49
C LEU A 215 13.90 18.08 4.40
N VAL A 216 12.91 18.97 4.43
CA VAL A 216 12.97 20.21 5.18
C VAL A 216 11.83 20.28 6.18
N LYS A 217 12.11 20.86 7.34
CA LYS A 217 11.10 21.18 8.35
C LYS A 217 11.06 22.69 8.56
N LEU A 218 9.87 23.27 8.45
CA LEU A 218 9.68 24.70 8.63
C LEU A 218 9.91 25.12 10.09
N LYS A 219 10.41 26.34 10.29
CA LYS A 219 10.42 26.97 11.61
C LYS A 219 9.00 27.31 12.04
N PRO A 220 8.71 27.33 13.35
CA PRO A 220 7.41 27.75 13.86
C PRO A 220 7.01 29.13 13.34
N GLY A 221 5.78 29.23 12.81
CA GLY A 221 5.23 30.48 12.28
C GLY A 221 5.60 30.80 10.84
N ILE A 222 6.45 30.03 10.18
CA ILE A 222 6.74 30.16 8.75
C ILE A 222 5.72 29.34 7.96
N THR A 223 5.07 30.00 6.97
CA THR A 223 4.17 29.30 6.04
C THR A 223 4.96 28.71 4.87
N LYS A 224 4.36 27.72 4.22
CA LYS A 224 4.92 27.06 3.05
C LYS A 224 5.20 28.07 1.92
N GLU A 225 4.23 28.93 1.63
CA GLU A 225 4.31 29.93 0.57
C GLU A 225 5.45 30.94 0.84
N ARG A 226 5.66 31.31 2.11
CA ARG A 226 6.77 32.20 2.49
C ARG A 226 8.11 31.49 2.27
N ALA A 227 8.24 30.24 2.64
CA ALA A 227 9.46 29.50 2.44
C ALA A 227 9.79 29.30 0.93
N GLU A 228 8.78 28.99 0.11
CA GLU A 228 8.92 28.89 -1.35
C GLU A 228 9.38 30.21 -1.98
N GLN A 229 8.85 31.34 -1.53
CA GLN A 229 9.29 32.68 -1.97
C GLN A 229 10.74 32.98 -1.59
N ASP A 230 11.15 32.64 -0.36
CA ASP A 230 12.52 32.85 0.10
C ASP A 230 13.51 31.98 -0.70
N ILE A 231 13.16 30.73 -1.00
CA ILE A 231 13.96 29.86 -1.87
C ILE A 231 14.07 30.47 -3.29
N GLN A 232 12.96 30.96 -3.85
CA GLN A 232 12.96 31.59 -5.19
C GLN A 232 13.89 32.79 -5.24
N ILE A 233 13.91 33.64 -4.19
CA ILE A 233 14.83 34.79 -4.09
C ILE A 233 16.29 34.31 -4.09
N MET A 234 16.61 33.25 -3.33
CA MET A 234 17.96 32.68 -3.30
C MET A 234 18.38 32.15 -4.67
N LEU A 235 17.50 31.40 -5.34
CA LEU A 235 17.77 30.87 -6.69
C LEU A 235 18.02 31.99 -7.70
N ASN A 236 17.22 33.06 -7.67
CA ASN A 236 17.41 34.22 -8.55
C ASN A 236 18.78 34.89 -8.34
N GLY A 237 19.34 34.80 -7.13
CA GLY A 237 20.69 35.28 -6.80
C GLY A 237 21.82 34.44 -7.38
N LEU A 238 21.58 33.19 -7.81
CA LEU A 238 22.60 32.30 -8.38
C LEU A 238 22.93 32.59 -9.84
N GLY A 239 22.12 33.39 -10.52
CA GLY A 239 22.32 33.80 -11.90
C GLY A 239 21.47 33.04 -12.92
N ALA A 240 21.38 33.62 -14.13
CA ALA A 240 20.48 33.13 -15.20
C ALA A 240 20.85 31.76 -15.78
N ASP A 241 22.08 31.29 -15.60
CA ASP A 241 22.54 29.97 -16.07
C ASP A 241 22.19 28.83 -15.11
N THR A 242 21.62 29.13 -13.96
CA THR A 242 21.15 28.14 -12.99
C THR A 242 20.02 27.31 -13.63
N PRO A 243 20.08 25.97 -13.58
CA PRO A 243 19.10 25.10 -14.24
C PRO A 243 17.66 25.40 -13.83
N ALA A 244 17.39 25.71 -12.56
CA ALA A 244 16.06 26.07 -12.09
C ALA A 244 15.52 27.33 -12.78
N ILE A 245 16.35 28.39 -12.90
CA ILE A 245 15.99 29.65 -13.54
C ILE A 245 15.86 29.48 -15.05
N LYS A 246 16.84 28.81 -15.67
CA LYS A 246 16.84 28.57 -17.13
C LYS A 246 15.63 27.80 -17.63
N ASN A 247 15.07 26.91 -16.81
CA ASN A 247 13.91 26.08 -17.14
C ASN A 247 12.58 26.64 -16.54
N ASP A 248 12.56 27.86 -16.01
CA ASP A 248 11.41 28.49 -15.37
C ASP A 248 10.76 27.58 -14.29
N LEU A 249 11.60 26.92 -13.51
CA LEU A 249 11.16 26.03 -12.43
C LEU A 249 10.89 26.83 -11.18
N ARG A 250 9.78 26.54 -10.50
CA ARG A 250 9.40 27.18 -9.24
C ARG A 250 9.62 26.25 -8.06
N PRO A 251 10.23 26.73 -6.97
CA PRO A 251 10.36 25.92 -5.76
C PRO A 251 8.98 25.49 -5.26
N ALA A 252 8.86 24.25 -4.90
CA ALA A 252 7.65 23.68 -4.32
C ALA A 252 8.01 22.81 -3.13
N LEU A 253 7.34 23.01 -2.01
CA LEU A 253 7.46 22.19 -0.82
C LEU A 253 6.28 21.23 -0.77
N VAL A 254 6.55 19.94 -0.94
CA VAL A 254 5.51 18.91 -1.05
C VAL A 254 5.65 17.93 0.14
N PRO A 255 4.55 17.53 0.80
CA PRO A 255 4.64 16.53 1.84
C PRO A 255 5.38 15.28 1.35
N TYR A 256 6.29 14.74 2.18
CA TYR A 256 7.14 13.61 1.82
C TYR A 256 6.34 12.45 1.22
N ARG A 257 5.21 12.13 1.84
CA ARG A 257 4.34 11.06 1.35
C ARG A 257 3.84 11.30 -0.07
N ASP A 258 3.53 12.54 -0.45
CA ASP A 258 2.93 12.85 -1.75
C ASP A 258 3.93 12.82 -2.89
N VAL A 259 5.22 13.03 -2.61
CA VAL A 259 6.30 12.91 -3.59
C VAL A 259 6.55 11.45 -3.96
N TYR A 260 6.63 10.58 -2.97
CA TYR A 260 7.00 9.16 -3.18
C TYR A 260 5.81 8.23 -3.45
N LEU A 261 4.58 8.69 -3.21
CA LEU A 261 3.37 7.97 -3.61
C LEU A 261 2.91 8.43 -4.99
N TYR A 262 3.31 7.70 -6.01
CA TYR A 262 2.85 7.95 -7.38
C TYR A 262 1.32 7.97 -7.45
N SER A 263 0.78 8.87 -8.27
CA SER A 263 -0.67 9.00 -8.48
C SER A 263 -1.33 7.67 -8.90
N SER A 264 -0.61 6.84 -9.65
CA SER A 264 -1.05 5.51 -10.05
C SER A 264 -1.31 4.57 -8.86
N ILE A 265 -0.48 4.62 -7.82
CA ILE A 265 -0.65 3.81 -6.60
C ILE A 265 -1.90 4.29 -5.84
N LYS A 266 -2.09 5.61 -5.72
CA LYS A 266 -3.28 6.19 -5.07
C LYS A 266 -4.56 5.78 -5.79
N VAL A 267 -4.59 5.90 -7.11
CA VAL A 267 -5.75 5.50 -7.94
C VAL A 267 -6.00 4.00 -7.83
N SER A 268 -4.96 3.17 -7.93
CA SER A 268 -5.08 1.71 -7.82
C SER A 268 -5.63 1.29 -6.44
N ALA A 269 -5.16 1.91 -5.36
CA ALA A 269 -5.65 1.64 -4.01
C ALA A 269 -7.14 2.01 -3.86
N MET A 270 -7.58 3.17 -4.41
CA MET A 270 -8.98 3.57 -4.40
C MET A 270 -9.87 2.60 -5.21
N ILE A 271 -9.43 2.21 -6.41
CA ILE A 271 -10.18 1.29 -7.25
C ILE A 271 -10.28 -0.09 -6.57
N LEU A 272 -9.18 -0.62 -6.04
CA LEU A 272 -9.17 -1.90 -5.34
C LEU A 272 -10.08 -1.89 -4.11
N PHE A 273 -10.07 -0.79 -3.35
CA PHE A 273 -10.99 -0.61 -2.23
C PHE A 273 -12.45 -0.55 -2.68
N GLY A 274 -12.76 0.22 -3.71
CA GLY A 274 -14.11 0.29 -4.30
C GLY A 274 -14.61 -1.07 -4.80
N LEU A 275 -13.77 -1.81 -5.54
CA LEU A 275 -14.08 -3.16 -6.02
C LEU A 275 -14.34 -4.14 -4.88
N SER A 276 -13.55 -4.08 -3.80
CA SER A 276 -13.75 -4.94 -2.64
C SER A 276 -15.09 -4.66 -1.95
N MET A 277 -15.53 -3.39 -1.89
CA MET A 277 -16.84 -3.01 -1.35
C MET A 277 -17.99 -3.53 -2.22
N VAL A 278 -17.86 -3.46 -3.55
CA VAL A 278 -18.84 -4.05 -4.48
C VAL A 278 -18.93 -5.56 -4.28
N PHE A 279 -17.76 -6.24 -4.17
CA PHE A 279 -17.73 -7.69 -3.92
C PHE A 279 -18.38 -8.07 -2.58
N LEU A 280 -18.16 -7.25 -1.55
CA LEU A 280 -18.81 -7.39 -0.24
C LEU A 280 -20.33 -7.30 -0.36
N MET A 281 -20.85 -6.29 -1.10
CA MET A 281 -22.28 -6.13 -1.33
C MET A 281 -22.91 -7.31 -2.09
N VAL A 282 -22.21 -7.81 -3.13
CA VAL A 282 -22.66 -9.01 -3.86
C VAL A 282 -22.73 -10.22 -2.93
N SER A 283 -21.76 -10.39 -2.06
CA SER A 283 -21.73 -11.49 -1.08
C SER A 283 -22.88 -11.37 -0.08
N CYS A 284 -23.20 -10.17 0.41
CA CYS A 284 -24.34 -9.91 1.27
C CYS A 284 -25.67 -10.26 0.56
N ALA A 285 -25.85 -9.81 -0.67
CA ALA A 285 -27.04 -10.08 -1.45
C ALA A 285 -27.23 -11.58 -1.72
N ASN A 286 -26.14 -12.29 -2.03
CA ASN A 286 -26.15 -13.73 -2.23
C ASN A 286 -26.55 -14.49 -0.95
N ALA A 287 -25.97 -14.13 0.18
CA ALA A 287 -26.30 -14.75 1.44
C ALA A 287 -27.73 -14.43 1.90
N ALA A 288 -28.19 -13.18 1.74
CA ALA A 288 -29.58 -12.82 2.02
C ALA A 288 -30.57 -13.65 1.17
N ASN A 289 -30.25 -13.87 -0.11
CA ASN A 289 -31.04 -14.73 -0.98
C ASN A 289 -31.07 -16.19 -0.50
N LEU A 290 -29.91 -16.74 -0.11
CA LEU A 290 -29.82 -18.11 0.42
C LEU A 290 -30.62 -18.26 1.72
N LEU A 291 -30.52 -17.30 2.64
CA LEU A 291 -31.32 -17.29 3.88
C LEU A 291 -32.81 -17.16 3.62
N LEU A 292 -33.20 -16.32 2.67
CA LEU A 292 -34.60 -16.13 2.31
C LEU A 292 -35.18 -17.43 1.71
N ILE A 293 -34.46 -18.10 0.82
CA ILE A 293 -34.87 -19.40 0.23
C ILE A 293 -35.03 -20.46 1.35
N ASP A 294 -34.07 -20.51 2.28
CA ASP A 294 -34.14 -21.42 3.42
C ASP A 294 -35.39 -21.16 4.28
N PHE A 295 -35.66 -19.89 4.54
CA PHE A 295 -36.81 -19.44 5.33
C PHE A 295 -38.13 -19.77 4.63
N LEU A 296 -38.21 -19.53 3.33
CA LEU A 296 -39.39 -19.87 2.51
C LEU A 296 -39.64 -21.38 2.46
N GLY A 297 -38.58 -22.20 2.48
CA GLY A 297 -38.69 -23.64 2.54
C GLY A 297 -39.28 -24.17 3.87
N ARG A 298 -39.15 -23.39 4.95
CA ARG A 298 -39.66 -23.73 6.31
C ARG A 298 -40.89 -22.92 6.72
N ARG A 299 -41.53 -22.23 5.77
CA ARG A 299 -42.63 -21.31 6.09
C ARG A 299 -43.79 -21.95 6.88
N SER A 300 -44.12 -23.24 6.62
CA SER A 300 -45.17 -23.95 7.35
C SER A 300 -44.73 -24.26 8.80
N GLU A 301 -43.46 -24.64 9.00
CA GLU A 301 -42.90 -24.86 10.32
C GLU A 301 -42.92 -23.58 11.17
N VAL A 302 -42.51 -22.45 10.52
CA VAL A 302 -42.52 -21.13 11.15
C VAL A 302 -43.97 -20.67 11.45
N ALA A 303 -44.89 -20.84 10.50
CA ALA A 303 -46.30 -20.47 10.67
C ALA A 303 -46.96 -21.30 11.80
N SER A 304 -46.75 -22.61 11.85
CA SER A 304 -47.22 -23.48 12.92
C SER A 304 -46.65 -23.07 14.26
N THR A 305 -45.38 -22.72 14.34
CA THR A 305 -44.70 -22.27 15.57
C THR A 305 -45.31 -20.94 16.08
N LEU A 306 -45.59 -20.00 15.16
CA LEU A 306 -46.26 -18.75 15.48
C LEU A 306 -47.71 -18.94 15.89
N ALA A 307 -48.43 -19.89 15.26
CA ALA A 307 -49.82 -20.24 15.63
C ALA A 307 -49.91 -20.88 17.01
N LEU A 308 -48.87 -21.57 17.50
CA LEU A 308 -48.71 -22.09 18.83
C LEU A 308 -48.36 -21.02 19.88
N GLY A 309 -48.30 -19.73 19.50
CA GLY A 309 -48.09 -18.61 20.43
C GLY A 309 -46.63 -18.26 20.70
N ILE A 310 -45.66 -18.84 19.98
CA ILE A 310 -44.25 -18.41 20.10
C ILE A 310 -44.09 -17.01 19.49
N PRO A 311 -43.51 -16.04 20.26
CA PRO A 311 -43.41 -14.67 19.79
C PRO A 311 -42.45 -14.56 18.59
N ARG A 312 -42.76 -13.69 17.59
CA ARG A 312 -41.92 -13.42 16.43
C ARG A 312 -40.49 -13.06 16.80
N SER A 313 -40.30 -12.39 17.93
CA SER A 313 -39.00 -12.02 18.47
C SER A 313 -38.07 -13.22 18.73
N ALA A 314 -38.62 -14.38 19.09
CA ALA A 314 -37.86 -15.60 19.33
C ALA A 314 -37.29 -16.15 17.96
N ALA A 315 -38.09 -16.09 16.89
CA ALA A 315 -37.66 -16.47 15.55
C ALA A 315 -36.57 -15.52 15.02
N VAL A 316 -36.75 -14.21 15.23
CA VAL A 316 -35.74 -13.19 14.86
C VAL A 316 -34.44 -13.43 15.63
N ARG A 317 -34.49 -13.64 16.97
CA ARG A 317 -33.28 -13.91 17.76
C ARG A 317 -32.56 -15.16 17.28
N GLY A 318 -33.27 -16.26 17.00
CA GLY A 318 -32.64 -17.46 16.47
C GLY A 318 -31.92 -17.25 15.13
N LEU A 319 -32.46 -16.39 14.25
CA LEU A 319 -31.83 -16.00 13.01
C LEU A 319 -30.58 -15.11 13.26
N CYS A 320 -30.69 -14.14 14.16
CA CYS A 320 -29.57 -13.30 14.56
C CYS A 320 -28.39 -14.11 15.13
N PHE A 321 -28.68 -15.11 15.98
CA PHE A 321 -27.65 -16.01 16.50
C PHE A 321 -26.98 -16.83 15.39
N GLN A 322 -27.75 -17.36 14.45
CA GLN A 322 -27.21 -18.14 13.33
C GLN A 322 -26.27 -17.30 12.46
N VAL A 323 -26.72 -16.12 12.03
CA VAL A 323 -25.92 -15.22 11.18
C VAL A 323 -24.75 -14.62 11.96
N GLY A 324 -24.96 -14.27 13.23
CA GLY A 324 -23.92 -13.78 14.12
C GLY A 324 -22.77 -14.77 14.30
N LEU A 325 -23.08 -16.06 14.47
CA LEU A 325 -22.04 -17.11 14.56
C LEU A 325 -21.25 -17.24 13.26
N ILE A 326 -21.92 -17.16 12.09
CA ILE A 326 -21.25 -17.15 10.80
C ILE A 326 -20.35 -15.91 10.67
N ALA A 327 -20.83 -14.74 11.09
CA ALA A 327 -20.06 -13.50 11.04
C ALA A 327 -18.81 -13.56 11.92
N VAL A 328 -18.92 -14.07 13.17
CA VAL A 328 -17.77 -14.26 14.05
C VAL A 328 -16.77 -15.25 13.44
N ALA A 329 -17.24 -16.39 12.94
CA ALA A 329 -16.39 -17.38 12.29
C ALA A 329 -15.68 -16.77 11.05
N THR A 330 -16.40 -15.97 10.26
CA THR A 330 -15.86 -15.23 9.12
C THR A 330 -14.75 -14.27 9.53
N ALA A 331 -14.96 -13.44 10.56
CA ALA A 331 -13.97 -12.50 11.05
C ALA A 331 -12.70 -13.22 11.51
N LEU A 332 -12.85 -14.28 12.31
CA LEU A 332 -11.71 -15.07 12.80
C LEU A 332 -10.94 -15.73 11.66
N PHE A 333 -11.64 -16.29 10.69
CA PHE A 333 -11.00 -16.92 9.52
C PHE A 333 -10.26 -15.88 8.65
N SER A 334 -10.87 -14.72 8.43
CA SER A 334 -10.25 -13.64 7.67
C SER A 334 -9.01 -13.09 8.38
N ILE A 335 -9.04 -12.94 9.70
CA ILE A 335 -7.87 -12.52 10.49
C ILE A 335 -6.76 -13.57 10.39
N ALA A 336 -7.08 -14.86 10.45
CA ALA A 336 -6.13 -15.94 10.33
C ALA A 336 -5.47 -16.02 8.93
N LEU A 337 -6.15 -15.55 7.88
CA LEU A 337 -5.61 -15.51 6.52
C LEU A 337 -4.69 -14.30 6.28
N LEU A 338 -4.83 -13.21 7.03
CA LEU A 338 -4.06 -11.98 6.82
C LEU A 338 -2.54 -12.17 6.84
N PRO A 339 -1.92 -12.94 7.76
CA PRO A 339 -0.48 -13.14 7.78
C PRO A 339 0.07 -13.81 6.52
N VAL A 340 -0.75 -14.53 5.78
CA VAL A 340 -0.38 -15.17 4.51
C VAL A 340 -0.72 -14.27 3.32
N ALA A 341 -1.94 -13.76 3.27
CA ALA A 341 -2.44 -12.98 2.14
C ALA A 341 -1.84 -11.55 2.09
N GLY A 342 -1.53 -10.97 3.24
CA GLY A 342 -0.92 -9.65 3.34
C GLY A 342 0.46 -9.57 2.68
N PRO A 343 1.45 -10.38 3.10
CA PRO A 343 2.76 -10.42 2.46
C PRO A 343 2.70 -10.70 0.95
N LEU A 344 1.80 -11.59 0.49
CA LEU A 344 1.61 -11.86 -0.93
C LEU A 344 1.12 -10.64 -1.71
N LEU A 345 0.17 -9.88 -1.15
CA LEU A 345 -0.29 -8.63 -1.77
C LEU A 345 0.84 -7.61 -1.85
N TYR A 346 1.56 -7.39 -0.76
CA TYR A 346 2.61 -6.38 -0.68
C TYR A 346 3.86 -6.75 -1.49
N SER A 347 4.20 -8.05 -1.61
CA SER A 347 5.26 -8.48 -2.52
C SER A 347 4.93 -8.19 -3.99
N GLY A 348 3.66 -8.34 -4.38
CA GLY A 348 3.20 -7.93 -5.71
C GLY A 348 3.32 -6.42 -5.96
N ILE A 349 3.11 -5.58 -4.94
CA ILE A 349 3.24 -4.12 -5.02
C ILE A 349 4.72 -3.70 -5.06
N LYS A 350 5.61 -4.40 -4.36
CA LYS A 350 7.06 -4.15 -4.41
C LYS A 350 7.64 -4.22 -5.82
N ILE A 351 7.12 -5.09 -6.68
CA ILE A 351 7.51 -5.17 -8.09
C ILE A 351 7.29 -3.83 -8.81
N VAL A 352 6.42 -2.96 -8.30
CA VAL A 352 6.07 -1.64 -8.86
C VAL A 352 6.78 -0.48 -8.16
N ASN A 353 7.89 -0.71 -7.43
CA ASN A 353 8.66 0.32 -6.71
C ASN A 353 7.84 1.11 -5.67
N GLY A 354 7.13 0.42 -4.81
CA GLY A 354 6.42 1.05 -3.69
C GLY A 354 7.38 1.66 -2.64
N PRO A 355 6.99 2.77 -1.98
CA PRO A 355 7.78 3.37 -0.92
C PRO A 355 8.10 2.39 0.21
N TYR A 356 9.22 2.61 0.93
CA TYR A 356 9.74 1.70 1.96
C TYR A 356 8.73 1.43 3.10
N TRP A 357 7.85 2.38 3.43
CA TRP A 357 6.82 2.20 4.46
C TRP A 357 5.61 1.38 3.99
N MET A 358 5.49 1.06 2.70
CA MET A 358 4.47 0.15 2.18
C MET A 358 4.83 -1.30 2.48
N ARG A 359 4.89 -1.64 3.76
CA ARG A 359 5.09 -3.01 4.23
C ARG A 359 3.83 -3.51 4.90
N TYR A 360 3.55 -4.78 4.70
CA TYR A 360 2.54 -5.44 5.51
C TYR A 360 3.08 -5.60 6.93
N ALA A 361 2.44 -4.90 7.87
CA ALA A 361 2.60 -5.14 9.30
C ALA A 361 1.21 -5.45 9.86
N PHE A 362 1.12 -6.49 10.68
CA PHE A 362 -0.13 -6.79 11.36
C PHE A 362 -0.39 -5.74 12.43
N GLU A 363 -1.54 -5.07 12.34
CA GLU A 363 -1.98 -4.12 13.34
C GLU A 363 -3.26 -4.61 14.02
N TRP A 364 -3.38 -4.39 15.33
CA TRP A 364 -4.58 -4.74 16.08
C TRP A 364 -5.84 -4.00 15.60
N SER A 365 -5.69 -2.87 14.94
CA SER A 365 -6.76 -2.14 14.27
C SER A 365 -7.51 -3.00 13.24
N TYR A 366 -6.81 -3.90 12.54
CA TYR A 366 -7.40 -4.80 11.54
C TYR A 366 -8.39 -5.80 12.14
N VAL A 367 -8.19 -6.17 13.41
CA VAL A 367 -9.15 -7.01 14.13
C VAL A 367 -10.49 -6.28 14.28
N GLY A 368 -10.45 -5.01 14.69
CA GLY A 368 -11.65 -4.17 14.80
C GLY A 368 -12.37 -4.01 13.45
N VAL A 369 -11.61 -3.78 12.37
CA VAL A 369 -12.17 -3.66 11.00
C VAL A 369 -12.79 -4.99 10.56
N ALA A 370 -12.15 -6.14 10.82
CA ALA A 370 -12.68 -7.45 10.46
C ALA A 370 -14.04 -7.73 11.11
N PHE A 371 -14.15 -7.50 12.43
CA PHE A 371 -15.41 -7.66 13.13
C PHE A 371 -16.46 -6.63 12.72
N GLY A 372 -16.04 -5.39 12.41
CA GLY A 372 -16.91 -4.36 11.86
C GLY A 372 -17.52 -4.75 10.52
N LEU A 373 -16.69 -5.19 9.58
CA LEU A 373 -17.13 -5.67 8.27
C LEU A 373 -18.04 -6.89 8.38
N ALA A 374 -17.67 -7.88 9.20
CA ALA A 374 -18.48 -9.06 9.45
C ALA A 374 -19.84 -8.70 10.10
N GLY A 375 -19.86 -7.70 10.98
CA GLY A 375 -21.08 -7.15 11.58
C GLY A 375 -21.97 -6.46 10.54
N ILE A 376 -21.40 -5.66 9.64
CA ILE A 376 -22.14 -5.03 8.53
C ILE A 376 -22.74 -6.09 7.61
N ILE A 377 -21.96 -7.11 7.23
CA ILE A 377 -22.46 -8.24 6.44
C ILE A 377 -23.65 -8.90 7.14
N ALA A 378 -23.51 -9.20 8.43
CA ALA A 378 -24.57 -9.82 9.22
C ALA A 378 -25.84 -8.97 9.22
N LEU A 379 -25.73 -7.67 9.47
CA LEU A 379 -26.86 -6.74 9.48
C LEU A 379 -27.55 -6.67 8.12
N VAL A 380 -26.81 -6.45 7.05
CA VAL A 380 -27.39 -6.35 5.68
C VAL A 380 -28.06 -7.66 5.27
N THR A 381 -27.41 -8.79 5.58
CA THR A 381 -27.93 -10.12 5.25
C THR A 381 -29.23 -10.44 6.00
N LEU A 382 -29.40 -9.92 7.22
CA LEU A 382 -30.58 -10.14 8.04
C LEU A 382 -31.79 -9.30 7.63
N VAL A 383 -31.60 -8.18 6.91
CA VAL A 383 -32.68 -7.24 6.56
C VAL A 383 -33.84 -7.95 5.85
N ALA A 384 -33.57 -8.66 4.77
CA ALA A 384 -34.61 -9.28 3.96
C ALA A 384 -35.39 -10.41 4.71
N PRO A 385 -34.72 -11.36 5.40
CA PRO A 385 -35.39 -12.36 6.20
C PRO A 385 -36.21 -11.79 7.38
N ILE A 386 -35.73 -10.75 8.04
CA ILE A 386 -36.44 -10.12 9.14
C ILE A 386 -37.71 -9.40 8.63
N ILE A 387 -37.60 -8.62 7.55
CA ILE A 387 -38.74 -7.96 6.94
C ILE A 387 -39.79 -9.01 6.57
N TYR A 388 -39.38 -10.10 5.90
CA TYR A 388 -40.29 -11.18 5.55
C TYR A 388 -40.98 -11.77 6.79
N LEU A 389 -40.25 -12.04 7.88
CA LEU A 389 -40.77 -12.59 9.12
C LEU A 389 -41.81 -11.68 9.79
N LEU A 390 -41.59 -10.37 9.74
CA LEU A 390 -42.50 -9.37 10.32
C LEU A 390 -43.82 -9.25 9.53
N TRP A 391 -43.78 -9.45 8.23
CA TRP A 391 -44.93 -9.27 7.31
C TRP A 391 -45.70 -10.55 7.03
N VAL A 392 -45.20 -11.71 7.44
CA VAL A 392 -45.92 -12.99 7.25
C VAL A 392 -47.17 -13.06 8.11
N ASN A 393 -48.32 -13.32 7.48
CA ASN A 393 -49.56 -13.67 8.14
C ASN A 393 -49.67 -15.19 8.30
N PRO A 394 -49.63 -15.74 9.55
CA PRO A 394 -49.65 -17.18 9.79
C PRO A 394 -50.89 -17.87 9.20
N GLU A 395 -52.08 -17.22 9.31
CA GLU A 395 -53.34 -17.75 8.81
C GLU A 395 -53.32 -17.95 7.26
N GLN A 396 -52.76 -17.00 6.53
CA GLN A 396 -52.64 -17.11 5.06
C GLN A 396 -51.67 -18.22 4.65
N VAL A 397 -50.58 -18.42 5.39
CA VAL A 397 -49.63 -19.51 5.08
C VAL A 397 -50.26 -20.89 5.27
N VAL A 398 -51.12 -21.06 6.26
CA VAL A 398 -51.82 -22.32 6.52
C VAL A 398 -52.88 -22.58 5.47
N ARG A 399 -53.63 -21.53 5.02
CA ARG A 399 -54.60 -21.62 3.97
C ARG A 399 -54.00 -21.86 2.57
N ASP A 400 -52.87 -21.24 2.27
CA ASP A 400 -52.20 -21.36 0.94
C ASP A 400 -51.55 -22.75 0.76
N HIS A 401 -51.46 -23.59 1.76
CA HIS A 401 -51.08 -24.98 1.62
C HIS A 401 -52.17 -25.82 0.92
N ALA A 402 -53.41 -25.35 0.96
CA ALA A 402 -54.54 -26.00 0.25
C ALA A 402 -54.64 -25.60 -1.23
N SER A 403 -53.99 -24.51 -1.67
CA SER A 403 -54.02 -24.04 -3.05
C SER A 403 -52.61 -23.97 -3.64
N ALA A 404 -52.22 -25.02 -4.34
CA ALA A 404 -50.87 -25.25 -4.90
C ALA A 404 -50.43 -24.28 -6.02
N ASN A 405 -51.07 -23.12 -6.21
CA ASN A 405 -50.83 -22.33 -7.39
C ASN A 405 -50.85 -20.81 -7.13
N ARG A 406 -49.67 -20.22 -6.83
CA ARG A 406 -49.33 -18.80 -7.14
C ARG A 406 -47.90 -18.47 -6.83
N GLY A 407 -46.99 -18.90 -7.77
CA GLY A 407 -45.55 -18.70 -7.68
C GLY A 407 -44.97 -17.47 -8.41
N THR A 408 -45.86 -16.56 -8.96
CA THR A 408 -45.39 -15.53 -9.90
C THR A 408 -44.54 -14.40 -9.31
N GLY A 409 -44.86 -13.94 -8.12
CA GLY A 409 -44.07 -12.86 -7.47
C GLY A 409 -42.67 -13.28 -7.02
N ARG A 410 -42.48 -14.56 -6.65
CA ARG A 410 -41.19 -15.11 -6.20
C ARG A 410 -40.19 -15.25 -7.34
N ALA A 411 -40.67 -15.66 -8.53
CA ALA A 411 -39.80 -15.81 -9.70
C ALA A 411 -39.26 -14.45 -10.16
N ALA A 412 -40.08 -13.41 -10.09
CA ALA A 412 -39.68 -12.05 -10.50
C ALA A 412 -38.59 -11.49 -9.56
N TRP A 413 -38.76 -11.55 -8.23
CA TRP A 413 -37.82 -11.06 -7.24
C TRP A 413 -36.47 -11.79 -7.33
N ARG A 414 -36.50 -13.11 -7.47
CA ARG A 414 -35.29 -13.91 -7.67
C ARG A 414 -34.54 -13.58 -8.96
N ARG A 415 -35.31 -13.32 -10.07
CA ARG A 415 -34.69 -12.89 -11.34
C ARG A 415 -34.02 -11.53 -11.20
N ILE A 416 -34.66 -10.55 -10.55
CA ILE A 416 -34.08 -9.21 -10.33
C ILE A 416 -32.77 -9.32 -9.53
N LEU A 417 -32.77 -10.08 -8.42
CA LEU A 417 -31.57 -10.27 -7.63
C LEU A 417 -30.44 -10.96 -8.40
N LEU A 418 -30.75 -12.05 -9.13
CA LEU A 418 -29.77 -12.77 -9.95
C LEU A 418 -29.22 -11.88 -11.08
N THR A 419 -30.08 -11.14 -11.77
CA THR A 419 -29.65 -10.23 -12.84
C THR A 419 -28.76 -9.13 -12.30
N GLY A 420 -29.11 -8.54 -11.15
CA GLY A 420 -28.28 -7.53 -10.47
C GLY A 420 -26.91 -8.09 -10.05
N GLN A 421 -26.87 -9.32 -9.52
CA GLN A 421 -25.62 -9.98 -9.14
C GLN A 421 -24.74 -10.27 -10.37
N ILE A 422 -25.31 -10.77 -11.46
CA ILE A 422 -24.57 -11.04 -12.71
C ILE A 422 -24.01 -9.72 -13.26
N ALA A 423 -24.82 -8.66 -13.30
CA ALA A 423 -24.35 -7.35 -13.74
C ALA A 423 -23.19 -6.82 -12.88
N MET A 424 -23.29 -6.90 -11.54
CA MET A 424 -22.22 -6.50 -10.64
C MET A 424 -20.94 -7.33 -10.84
N LEU A 425 -21.06 -8.67 -10.98
CA LEU A 425 -19.91 -9.55 -11.23
C LEU A 425 -19.26 -9.25 -12.59
N THR A 426 -20.05 -8.92 -13.61
CA THR A 426 -19.52 -8.53 -14.91
C THR A 426 -18.75 -7.22 -14.82
N VAL A 427 -19.28 -6.21 -14.15
CA VAL A 427 -18.57 -4.94 -13.89
C VAL A 427 -17.28 -5.19 -13.12
N LEU A 428 -17.33 -6.01 -12.06
CA LEU A 428 -16.15 -6.39 -11.28
C LEU A 428 -15.08 -7.06 -12.15
N GLY A 429 -15.48 -7.99 -13.03
CA GLY A 429 -14.57 -8.67 -13.96
C GLY A 429 -13.91 -7.72 -14.95
N ILE A 430 -14.68 -6.81 -15.53
CA ILE A 430 -14.17 -5.78 -16.46
C ILE A 430 -13.17 -4.86 -15.73
N CYS A 431 -13.57 -4.32 -14.58
CA CYS A 431 -12.69 -3.42 -13.80
C CYS A 431 -11.41 -4.12 -13.35
N SER A 432 -11.48 -5.38 -12.91
CA SER A 432 -10.30 -6.17 -12.55
C SER A 432 -9.40 -6.42 -13.75
N GLY A 433 -9.95 -6.74 -14.91
CA GLY A 433 -9.20 -6.90 -16.16
C GLY A 433 -8.50 -5.62 -16.61
N LEU A 434 -9.18 -4.47 -16.50
CA LEU A 434 -8.58 -3.17 -16.81
C LEU A 434 -7.47 -2.81 -15.84
N LEU A 435 -7.61 -3.11 -14.55
CA LEU A 435 -6.54 -2.90 -13.56
C LEU A 435 -5.30 -3.74 -13.86
N VAL A 436 -5.50 -5.02 -14.15
CA VAL A 436 -4.40 -5.93 -14.51
C VAL A 436 -3.70 -5.41 -15.77
N ASN A 437 -4.44 -5.07 -16.81
CA ASN A 437 -3.87 -4.53 -18.07
C ASN A 437 -3.15 -3.19 -17.85
N SER A 438 -3.72 -2.30 -17.02
CA SER A 438 -3.08 -1.03 -16.66
C SER A 438 -1.77 -1.26 -15.90
N SER A 439 -1.73 -2.24 -15.00
CA SER A 439 -0.52 -2.58 -14.22
C SER A 439 0.60 -3.13 -15.12
N PHE A 440 0.27 -3.96 -16.11
CA PHE A 440 1.24 -4.42 -17.11
C PHE A 440 1.77 -3.28 -17.98
N ASN A 441 0.90 -2.40 -18.47
CA ASN A 441 1.30 -1.26 -19.28
C ASN A 441 2.18 -0.25 -18.52
N VAL A 442 1.93 -0.04 -17.23
CA VAL A 442 2.78 0.80 -16.36
C VAL A 442 4.15 0.13 -16.15
N GLY A 443 4.21 -1.18 -16.01
CA GLY A 443 5.48 -1.93 -15.96
C GLY A 443 6.34 -1.75 -17.21
N GLU A 444 5.73 -1.74 -18.37
CA GLU A 444 6.45 -1.51 -19.64
C GLU A 444 6.80 -0.05 -19.90
N SER A 445 5.96 0.91 -19.48
CA SER A 445 6.18 2.35 -19.70
C SER A 445 7.16 2.98 -18.71
N ASN A 446 7.31 2.44 -17.50
CA ASN A 446 8.24 2.96 -16.48
C ASN A 446 9.74 2.80 -16.85
N TRP A 447 10.09 1.98 -17.84
CA TRP A 447 11.44 1.99 -18.39
C TRP A 447 11.79 3.33 -19.08
N GLY A 448 10.80 4.16 -19.43
CA GLY A 448 10.97 5.48 -20.04
C GLY A 448 10.98 6.67 -19.09
N VAL A 449 10.36 6.57 -17.90
CA VAL A 449 10.20 7.71 -16.97
C VAL A 449 11.43 7.92 -16.08
N PHE A 450 12.20 6.87 -15.80
CA PHE A 450 13.53 7.03 -15.19
C PHE A 450 14.61 7.56 -16.16
N SER A 451 14.32 7.70 -17.44
CA SER A 451 15.17 8.40 -18.42
C SER A 451 14.89 9.91 -18.49
N GLY A 452 14.07 10.46 -17.61
CA GLY A 452 13.80 11.90 -17.48
C GLY A 452 14.98 12.75 -16.96
N SER A 453 16.09 12.14 -16.57
CA SER A 453 17.39 12.77 -16.56
C SER A 453 17.97 12.64 -17.95
N GLY A 454 17.81 13.58 -18.85
CA GLY A 454 18.49 13.87 -20.11
C GLY A 454 19.40 12.85 -20.81
N PHE A 455 19.35 11.57 -20.45
CA PHE A 455 20.11 10.51 -21.10
C PHE A 455 19.31 9.94 -22.27
N SER A 456 19.77 10.26 -23.47
CA SER A 456 19.30 9.55 -24.66
C SER A 456 19.77 8.08 -24.60
N ARG A 457 19.03 7.17 -25.23
CA ARG A 457 19.46 5.77 -25.42
C ARG A 457 20.86 5.67 -26.02
N GLN A 458 21.29 6.69 -26.79
CA GLN A 458 22.60 6.82 -27.38
C GLN A 458 23.71 7.03 -26.36
N ASP A 459 23.44 7.77 -25.25
CA ASP A 459 24.43 8.01 -24.20
C ASP A 459 24.64 6.77 -23.32
N GLN A 460 23.61 5.95 -23.14
CA GLN A 460 23.74 4.66 -22.46
C GLN A 460 24.50 3.63 -23.31
N GLN A 461 24.26 3.59 -24.61
CA GLN A 461 24.99 2.69 -25.51
C GLN A 461 26.45 3.10 -25.67
N SER A 462 26.75 4.37 -25.80
CA SER A 462 28.14 4.85 -25.88
C SER A 462 28.93 4.59 -24.60
N ARG A 463 28.32 4.68 -23.43
CA ARG A 463 28.97 4.30 -22.16
C ARG A 463 29.14 2.80 -22.00
N HIS A 464 28.17 2.01 -22.46
CA HIS A 464 28.28 0.55 -22.48
C HIS A 464 29.40 0.08 -23.42
N GLU A 465 29.53 0.71 -24.59
CA GLU A 465 30.63 0.42 -25.51
C GLU A 465 31.99 0.92 -25.00
N LEU A 466 32.03 2.06 -24.32
CA LEU A 466 33.25 2.56 -23.67
C LEU A 466 33.72 1.60 -22.56
N TYR A 467 32.75 1.11 -21.75
CA TYR A 467 33.01 0.16 -20.64
C TYR A 467 33.50 -1.20 -21.16
N LEU A 468 32.94 -1.69 -22.28
CA LEU A 468 33.40 -2.93 -22.91
C LEU A 468 34.79 -2.80 -23.51
N ARG A 469 35.17 -1.60 -24.01
CA ARG A 469 36.51 -1.34 -24.55
C ARG A 469 37.57 -1.23 -23.44
N THR A 470 37.23 -0.71 -22.26
CA THR A 470 38.18 -0.62 -21.13
C THR A 470 38.31 -1.92 -20.34
N ALA A 471 37.34 -2.85 -20.44
CA ALA A 471 37.41 -4.16 -19.82
C ALA A 471 38.19 -5.22 -20.60
N THR A 472 38.62 -4.89 -21.82
CA THR A 472 39.41 -5.78 -22.72
C THR A 472 40.85 -5.33 -22.92
N THR A 473 41.30 -4.29 -22.23
CA THR A 473 42.71 -3.89 -22.09
C THR A 473 43.15 -4.05 -20.64
#